data_bd30b96e72f5dabadaa274cfd8e01a91
#
_entry.id   bd30b96e72f5dabadaa274cfd8e01a91
#
_cell.length_a   1.000
_cell.length_b   1.000
_cell.length_c   1.000
_cell.angle_alpha   90.00
_cell.angle_beta   90.00
_cell.angle_gamma   90.00
#
_symmetry.space_group_name_H-M   'P 1'
#
loop_
_entity.id
_entity.type
_entity.pdbx_description
1 polymer ?
#
loop_
_entity_poly.entity_id
_entity_poly.type
_entity_poly.pdbx_seq_one_letter_code
_entity_poly.pdbx_strand_id
1 'polypeptide(L)'
;MSPAATKHCLVAVGTRGPKVQLCDLKSGSCSHILQGHRQEILAVSWSPRHDYILATASADSRVKLWDVRRASGCLLTLDQHNGKKSQAVESANTAHNGKVNGLCFTSDGLHLLTIGTDNRMRLWNSSNGDNTLVNYGKVCNDSRKRLQFAVSCGCSSEFVFVPHGSTIAMYAVHSGERLAMLKGHYKSVHCCVFQPNSQELYSGSRDCNILAWVPASYEPVPDDDDKTPVKSQLNPAFVDTWSSSDEDG
;
A
#
# COMPACT_ATOMS: atom_id res chain seq x y z
N MET A 1 -9.25 -11.35 2.15
CA MET A 1 -10.47 -11.69 2.93
C MET A 1 -11.11 -10.39 3.36
N SER A 2 -12.43 -10.37 3.54
CA SER A 2 -13.09 -9.21 4.12
C SER A 2 -12.62 -8.97 5.56
N PRO A 3 -12.31 -7.73 5.97
CA PRO A 3 -11.88 -7.43 7.32
C PRO A 3 -12.99 -7.66 8.37
N ALA A 4 -14.23 -7.55 7.98
CA ALA A 4 -15.36 -7.76 8.87
C ALA A 4 -15.87 -9.20 8.76
N ALA A 5 -15.26 -10.10 9.52
CA ALA A 5 -15.68 -11.51 9.59
C ALA A 5 -17.13 -11.72 10.08
N THR A 6 -17.81 -10.65 10.46
CA THR A 6 -19.14 -10.70 11.08
C THR A 6 -20.30 -10.69 10.08
N LYS A 7 -20.16 -10.06 8.91
CA LYS A 7 -21.26 -9.89 7.95
C LYS A 7 -21.21 -10.83 6.75
N HIS A 8 -20.02 -11.11 6.21
CA HIS A 8 -19.87 -12.08 5.15
C HIS A 8 -18.49 -12.73 5.18
N CYS A 9 -18.38 -13.96 4.69
CA CYS A 9 -17.14 -14.72 4.61
C CYS A 9 -16.63 -14.79 3.16
N LEU A 10 -16.59 -13.64 2.45
CA LEU A 10 -16.19 -13.59 1.05
C LEU A 10 -14.68 -13.43 0.89
N VAL A 11 -14.14 -14.16 -0.04
CA VAL A 11 -12.77 -13.99 -0.55
C VAL A 11 -12.86 -13.44 -1.97
N ALA A 12 -12.17 -12.33 -2.22
CA ALA A 12 -12.04 -11.77 -3.57
C ALA A 12 -10.77 -12.31 -4.22
N VAL A 13 -10.91 -12.91 -5.39
CA VAL A 13 -9.82 -13.50 -6.16
C VAL A 13 -9.67 -12.76 -7.48
N GLY A 14 -8.55 -12.07 -7.64
CA GLY A 14 -8.15 -11.51 -8.94
C GLY A 14 -7.64 -12.63 -9.85
N THR A 15 -8.11 -12.64 -11.09
CA THR A 15 -7.71 -13.65 -12.08
C THR A 15 -6.72 -13.09 -13.10
N ARG A 16 -6.06 -13.98 -13.85
CA ARG A 16 -5.25 -13.59 -15.02
C ARG A 16 -6.09 -12.97 -16.16
N GLY A 17 -7.42 -13.07 -16.06
CA GLY A 17 -8.36 -12.39 -16.94
C GLY A 17 -8.91 -11.10 -16.32
N PRO A 18 -9.87 -10.45 -17.00
CA PRO A 18 -10.45 -9.17 -16.57
C PRO A 18 -11.54 -9.31 -15.50
N LYS A 19 -11.67 -10.48 -14.88
CA LYS A 19 -12.74 -10.82 -13.95
C LYS A 19 -12.20 -10.95 -12.53
N VAL A 20 -12.97 -10.49 -11.55
CA VAL A 20 -12.76 -10.76 -10.14
C VAL A 20 -13.82 -11.75 -9.67
N GLN A 21 -13.41 -12.83 -9.05
CA GLN A 21 -14.30 -13.83 -8.49
C GLN A 21 -14.47 -13.62 -6.99
N LEU A 22 -15.69 -13.66 -6.51
CA LEU A 22 -16.02 -13.65 -5.10
C LEU A 22 -16.44 -15.06 -4.69
N CYS A 23 -15.64 -15.65 -3.80
CA CYS A 23 -15.87 -17.00 -3.30
C CYS A 23 -16.35 -16.92 -1.85
N ASP A 24 -17.42 -17.64 -1.53
CA ASP A 24 -17.88 -17.77 -0.16
C ASP A 24 -17.12 -18.91 0.53
N LEU A 25 -16.45 -18.59 1.64
CA LEU A 25 -15.68 -19.59 2.41
C LEU A 25 -16.54 -20.65 3.07
N LYS A 26 -17.82 -20.37 3.36
CA LYS A 26 -18.71 -21.32 4.02
C LYS A 26 -19.21 -22.40 3.08
N SER A 27 -19.60 -21.98 1.87
CA SER A 27 -20.12 -22.91 0.86
C SER A 27 -19.04 -23.44 -0.08
N GLY A 28 -17.85 -22.80 -0.12
CA GLY A 28 -16.78 -23.10 -1.06
C GLY A 28 -17.12 -22.72 -2.51
N SER A 29 -18.24 -22.08 -2.75
CA SER A 29 -18.72 -21.75 -4.09
C SER A 29 -18.36 -20.33 -4.51
N CYS A 30 -18.26 -20.11 -5.83
CA CYS A 30 -18.17 -18.77 -6.39
C CYS A 30 -19.57 -18.12 -6.37
N SER A 31 -19.71 -17.07 -5.56
CA SER A 31 -20.99 -16.38 -5.40
C SER A 31 -21.26 -15.35 -6.49
N HIS A 32 -20.23 -14.59 -6.87
CA HIS A 32 -20.35 -13.50 -7.82
C HIS A 32 -19.08 -13.34 -8.67
N ILE A 33 -19.26 -12.78 -9.88
CA ILE A 33 -18.18 -12.40 -10.77
C ILE A 33 -18.32 -10.92 -11.11
N LEU A 34 -17.33 -10.11 -10.72
CA LEU A 34 -17.27 -8.70 -11.07
C LEU A 34 -16.58 -8.54 -12.43
N GLN A 35 -17.26 -7.87 -13.37
CA GLN A 35 -16.78 -7.63 -14.72
C GLN A 35 -16.72 -6.14 -15.00
N GLY A 36 -15.68 -5.67 -15.70
CA GLY A 36 -15.53 -4.26 -16.07
C GLY A 36 -14.09 -3.81 -16.25
N HIS A 37 -13.11 -4.62 -15.85
CA HIS A 37 -11.72 -4.46 -16.29
C HIS A 37 -11.54 -5.04 -17.69
N ARG A 38 -10.47 -4.60 -18.39
CA ARG A 38 -10.15 -5.04 -19.76
C ARG A 38 -8.97 -6.02 -19.80
N GLN A 39 -8.18 -6.07 -18.74
CA GLN A 39 -7.00 -6.92 -18.64
C GLN A 39 -6.94 -7.61 -17.26
N GLU A 40 -5.87 -8.35 -17.02
CA GLU A 40 -5.63 -9.11 -15.79
C GLU A 40 -5.74 -8.25 -14.53
N ILE A 41 -6.24 -8.83 -13.46
CA ILE A 41 -6.34 -8.21 -12.15
C ILE A 41 -5.05 -8.48 -11.39
N LEU A 42 -4.34 -7.41 -11.02
CA LEU A 42 -3.04 -7.51 -10.34
C LEU A 42 -3.15 -7.36 -8.83
N ALA A 43 -4.09 -6.55 -8.35
CA ALA A 43 -4.29 -6.39 -6.91
C ALA A 43 -5.77 -6.23 -6.57
N VAL A 44 -6.14 -6.72 -5.39
CA VAL A 44 -7.47 -6.57 -4.80
C VAL A 44 -7.30 -6.25 -3.32
N SER A 45 -8.17 -5.39 -2.79
CA SER A 45 -8.18 -5.02 -1.37
C SER A 45 -9.59 -4.70 -0.92
N TRP A 46 -9.99 -5.22 0.23
CA TRP A 46 -11.24 -4.86 0.89
C TRP A 46 -11.07 -3.56 1.66
N SER A 47 -12.13 -2.74 1.68
CA SER A 47 -12.17 -1.57 2.55
C SER A 47 -12.22 -2.01 4.01
N PRO A 48 -11.37 -1.46 4.90
CA PRO A 48 -11.48 -1.74 6.33
C PRO A 48 -12.69 -1.03 6.97
N ARG A 49 -13.22 0.02 6.33
CA ARG A 49 -14.33 0.83 6.84
C ARG A 49 -15.70 0.29 6.40
N HIS A 50 -15.79 -0.22 5.19
CA HIS A 50 -17.06 -0.65 4.57
C HIS A 50 -16.97 -2.10 4.13
N ASP A 51 -17.70 -2.99 4.81
CA ASP A 51 -17.65 -4.45 4.63
C ASP A 51 -17.89 -4.90 3.18
N TYR A 52 -18.68 -4.15 2.42
CA TYR A 52 -19.10 -4.52 1.07
C TYR A 52 -18.34 -3.79 -0.05
N ILE A 53 -17.37 -2.97 0.32
CA ILE A 53 -16.57 -2.22 -0.65
C ILE A 53 -15.25 -2.94 -0.94
N LEU A 54 -15.03 -3.22 -2.21
CA LEU A 54 -13.83 -3.85 -2.74
C LEU A 54 -13.15 -2.90 -3.72
N ALA A 55 -11.84 -2.74 -3.60
CA ALA A 55 -11.01 -2.07 -4.59
C ALA A 55 -10.25 -3.10 -5.43
N THR A 56 -10.14 -2.84 -6.73
CA THR A 56 -9.41 -3.70 -7.67
C THR A 56 -8.51 -2.87 -8.57
N ALA A 57 -7.31 -3.37 -8.82
CA ALA A 57 -6.33 -2.76 -9.71
C ALA A 57 -5.94 -3.73 -10.82
N SER A 58 -5.79 -3.23 -12.02
CA SER A 58 -5.58 -4.04 -13.20
C SER A 58 -4.42 -3.54 -14.08
N ALA A 59 -3.98 -4.42 -14.96
CA ALA A 59 -3.03 -4.10 -16.01
C ALA A 59 -3.59 -3.09 -17.05
N ASP A 60 -4.90 -2.86 -17.07
CA ASP A 60 -5.57 -1.86 -17.92
C ASP A 60 -5.40 -0.40 -17.46
N SER A 61 -4.48 -0.15 -16.50
CA SER A 61 -4.18 1.16 -15.91
C SER A 61 -5.32 1.76 -15.09
N ARG A 62 -6.34 0.97 -14.77
CA ARG A 62 -7.52 1.40 -14.03
C ARG A 62 -7.58 0.81 -12.65
N VAL A 63 -8.17 1.58 -11.76
CA VAL A 63 -8.59 1.15 -10.42
C VAL A 63 -10.09 1.36 -10.31
N LYS A 64 -10.78 0.36 -9.80
CA LYS A 64 -12.23 0.39 -9.65
C LYS A 64 -12.63 0.06 -8.22
N LEU A 65 -13.65 0.77 -7.74
CA LEU A 65 -14.33 0.47 -6.48
C LEU A 65 -15.66 -0.21 -6.79
N TRP A 66 -15.97 -1.24 -6.02
CA TRP A 66 -17.16 -2.08 -6.21
C TRP A 66 -17.96 -2.17 -4.93
N ASP A 67 -19.28 -2.16 -5.06
CA ASP A 67 -20.19 -2.63 -4.02
C ASP A 67 -20.62 -4.06 -4.38
N VAL A 68 -20.13 -5.04 -3.63
CA VAL A 68 -20.36 -6.46 -3.92
C VAL A 68 -21.80 -6.92 -3.74
N ARG A 69 -22.66 -6.09 -3.15
CA ARG A 69 -24.12 -6.35 -3.04
C ARG A 69 -24.86 -6.06 -4.33
N ARG A 70 -24.26 -5.32 -5.25
CA ARG A 70 -24.90 -4.90 -6.51
C ARG A 70 -24.40 -5.74 -7.67
N ALA A 71 -25.29 -6.27 -8.48
CA ALA A 71 -24.95 -7.11 -9.63
C ALA A 71 -24.09 -6.38 -10.69
N SER A 72 -24.28 -5.08 -10.86
CA SER A 72 -23.51 -4.22 -11.77
C SER A 72 -22.45 -3.39 -11.05
N GLY A 73 -22.03 -3.80 -9.94
CA GLY A 73 -21.34 -3.27 -8.79
C GLY A 73 -20.20 -2.27 -8.93
N CYS A 74 -19.78 -1.83 -10.13
CA CYS A 74 -18.77 -0.79 -10.25
C CYS A 74 -19.36 0.57 -9.79
N LEU A 75 -18.87 1.04 -8.63
CA LEU A 75 -19.27 2.34 -8.08
C LEU A 75 -18.50 3.46 -8.75
N LEU A 76 -17.19 3.34 -8.77
CA LEU A 76 -16.27 4.38 -9.22
C LEU A 76 -15.12 3.76 -10.04
N THR A 77 -14.68 4.49 -11.05
CA THR A 77 -13.39 4.26 -11.71
C THR A 77 -12.54 5.48 -11.42
N LEU A 78 -11.38 5.28 -10.81
CA LEU A 78 -10.50 6.36 -10.39
C LEU A 78 -9.84 7.02 -11.60
N ASP A 79 -9.83 8.36 -11.61
CA ASP A 79 -9.23 9.16 -12.67
C ASP A 79 -8.12 10.06 -12.10
N GLN A 80 -6.88 9.88 -12.59
CA GLN A 80 -5.72 10.65 -12.14
C GLN A 80 -5.87 12.16 -12.36
N HIS A 81 -6.77 12.59 -13.23
CA HIS A 81 -7.01 14.00 -13.58
C HIS A 81 -8.25 14.61 -12.92
N ASN A 82 -8.95 13.87 -12.06
CA ASN A 82 -10.19 14.31 -11.39
C ASN A 82 -11.21 14.89 -12.37
N GLY A 83 -11.42 14.20 -13.51
CA GLY A 83 -12.40 14.62 -14.51
C GLY A 83 -12.00 15.86 -15.33
N LYS A 84 -10.82 16.46 -15.08
CA LYS A 84 -10.31 17.52 -15.94
C LYS A 84 -9.91 16.94 -17.29
N LYS A 85 -10.69 17.23 -18.32
CA LYS A 85 -10.46 16.73 -19.67
C LYS A 85 -9.11 17.20 -20.20
N SER A 86 -8.13 16.28 -20.24
CA SER A 86 -7.00 16.41 -21.14
C SER A 86 -7.50 16.14 -22.56
N GLN A 87 -7.03 16.88 -23.54
CA GLN A 87 -7.46 16.77 -24.95
C GLN A 87 -7.14 15.40 -25.61
N ALA A 88 -6.43 14.52 -24.90
CA ALA A 88 -6.15 13.17 -25.35
C ALA A 88 -7.29 12.21 -24.95
N VAL A 89 -8.15 11.91 -25.88
CA VAL A 89 -9.38 11.12 -25.73
C VAL A 89 -9.13 9.68 -25.23
N GLU A 90 -7.93 9.14 -25.30
CA GLU A 90 -7.63 7.75 -24.95
C GLU A 90 -7.28 7.50 -23.46
N SER A 91 -6.91 8.54 -22.71
CA SER A 91 -6.51 8.43 -21.30
C SER A 91 -7.60 8.75 -20.28
N ALA A 92 -8.85 8.92 -20.74
CA ALA A 92 -9.97 9.20 -19.85
C ALA A 92 -10.20 8.05 -18.86
N ASN A 93 -10.30 8.39 -17.56
CA ASN A 93 -10.58 7.46 -16.46
C ASN A 93 -9.48 6.41 -16.23
N THR A 94 -8.20 6.78 -16.35
CA THR A 94 -7.08 5.95 -15.94
C THR A 94 -6.52 6.43 -14.60
N ALA A 95 -6.20 5.49 -13.72
CA ALA A 95 -5.59 5.80 -12.43
C ALA A 95 -4.07 6.03 -12.56
N HIS A 96 -3.43 5.35 -13.52
CA HIS A 96 -2.00 5.42 -13.78
C HIS A 96 -1.71 5.40 -15.29
N ASN A 97 -0.50 5.81 -15.67
CA ASN A 97 -0.02 5.71 -17.06
C ASN A 97 0.65 4.35 -17.35
N GLY A 98 0.42 3.37 -16.52
CA GLY A 98 0.95 2.01 -16.61
C GLY A 98 0.08 1.05 -15.83
N LYS A 99 0.46 -0.23 -15.80
CA LYS A 99 -0.24 -1.25 -15.03
C LYS A 99 -0.28 -0.87 -13.55
N VAL A 100 -1.40 -1.09 -12.89
CA VAL A 100 -1.53 -0.84 -11.44
C VAL A 100 -1.39 -2.18 -10.73
N ASN A 101 -0.27 -2.38 -10.05
CA ASN A 101 0.10 -3.64 -9.42
C ASN A 101 0.17 -3.58 -7.89
N GLY A 102 0.05 -2.40 -7.30
CA GLY A 102 -0.01 -2.21 -5.86
C GLY A 102 -1.28 -1.47 -5.44
N LEU A 103 -1.95 -1.94 -4.39
CA LEU A 103 -3.20 -1.39 -3.89
C LEU A 103 -3.32 -1.67 -2.39
N CYS A 104 -3.57 -0.63 -1.58
CA CYS A 104 -3.79 -0.75 -0.14
C CYS A 104 -4.68 0.39 0.36
N PHE A 105 -5.66 0.09 1.21
CA PHE A 105 -6.37 1.13 1.96
C PHE A 105 -5.54 1.60 3.15
N THR A 106 -5.77 2.84 3.59
CA THR A 106 -5.34 3.32 4.90
C THR A 106 -6.11 2.58 6.00
N SER A 107 -5.59 2.59 7.21
CA SER A 107 -6.16 1.85 8.35
C SER A 107 -7.59 2.28 8.68
N ASP A 108 -7.89 3.56 8.50
CA ASP A 108 -9.22 4.15 8.69
C ASP A 108 -10.18 3.91 7.51
N GLY A 109 -9.66 3.45 6.36
CA GLY A 109 -10.40 3.25 5.12
C GLY A 109 -10.87 4.51 4.42
N LEU A 110 -10.41 5.69 4.86
CA LEU A 110 -10.76 6.97 4.23
C LEU A 110 -10.01 7.19 2.92
N HIS A 111 -8.82 6.62 2.82
CA HIS A 111 -7.98 6.76 1.64
C HIS A 111 -7.58 5.41 1.05
N LEU A 112 -7.25 5.44 -0.22
CA LEU A 112 -6.73 4.32 -0.98
C LEU A 112 -5.39 4.73 -1.60
N LEU A 113 -4.35 3.96 -1.36
CA LEU A 113 -3.04 4.09 -1.98
C LEU A 113 -2.92 3.15 -3.17
N THR A 114 -2.40 3.64 -4.27
CA THR A 114 -2.13 2.84 -5.46
C THR A 114 -0.73 3.07 -5.99
N ILE A 115 -0.11 2.03 -6.51
CA ILE A 115 1.22 2.08 -7.12
C ILE A 115 1.14 1.45 -8.50
N GLY A 116 1.67 2.18 -9.50
CA GLY A 116 1.71 1.73 -10.88
C GLY A 116 3.13 1.47 -11.38
N THR A 117 3.22 0.80 -12.53
CA THR A 117 4.49 0.62 -13.26
C THR A 117 4.97 1.91 -13.94
N ASP A 118 4.21 3.00 -13.81
CA ASP A 118 4.63 4.37 -14.15
C ASP A 118 5.56 4.99 -13.11
N ASN A 119 6.01 4.21 -12.11
CA ASN A 119 6.84 4.65 -10.99
C ASN A 119 6.22 5.80 -10.19
N ARG A 120 4.90 5.78 -10.05
CA ARG A 120 4.14 6.74 -9.26
C ARG A 120 3.29 6.04 -8.21
N MET A 121 3.21 6.64 -7.06
CA MET A 121 2.24 6.34 -6.02
C MET A 121 1.22 7.47 -5.96
N ARG A 122 -0.06 7.13 -5.78
CA ARG A 122 -1.16 8.09 -5.67
C ARG A 122 -2.04 7.76 -4.49
N LEU A 123 -2.52 8.81 -3.85
CA LEU A 123 -3.48 8.75 -2.76
C LEU A 123 -4.85 9.23 -3.26
N TRP A 124 -5.87 8.46 -2.96
CA TRP A 124 -7.24 8.72 -3.40
C TRP A 124 -8.16 8.82 -2.19
N ASN A 125 -9.13 9.71 -2.26
CA ASN A 125 -10.24 9.68 -1.32
C ASN A 125 -11.18 8.53 -1.68
N SER A 126 -11.42 7.61 -0.75
CA SER A 126 -12.20 6.39 -1.02
C SER A 126 -13.70 6.66 -1.20
N SER A 127 -14.21 7.81 -0.73
CA SER A 127 -15.64 8.13 -0.77
C SER A 127 -16.09 8.67 -2.13
N ASN A 128 -15.28 9.53 -2.75
CA ASN A 128 -15.60 10.19 -4.01
C ASN A 128 -14.72 9.76 -5.19
N GLY A 129 -13.60 9.09 -4.90
CA GLY A 129 -12.66 8.63 -5.91
C GLY A 129 -11.68 9.70 -6.42
N ASP A 130 -11.62 10.87 -5.76
CA ASP A 130 -10.74 11.96 -6.17
C ASP A 130 -9.28 11.66 -5.81
N ASN A 131 -8.38 12.01 -6.73
CA ASN A 131 -6.96 12.04 -6.51
C ASN A 131 -6.60 13.23 -5.61
N THR A 132 -5.98 12.99 -4.47
CA THR A 132 -5.57 14.03 -3.51
C THR A 132 -4.38 14.85 -3.99
N LEU A 133 -3.74 14.44 -5.11
CA LEU A 133 -2.58 15.10 -5.73
C LEU A 133 -1.33 15.17 -4.81
N VAL A 134 -1.24 14.33 -3.80
CA VAL A 134 -0.04 14.20 -2.97
C VAL A 134 1.13 13.72 -3.84
N ASN A 135 2.27 14.40 -3.72
CA ASN A 135 3.46 14.10 -4.51
C ASN A 135 4.46 13.27 -3.71
N TYR A 136 4.54 11.97 -3.99
CA TYR A 136 5.53 11.05 -3.41
C TYR A 136 6.85 11.01 -4.20
N GLY A 137 6.98 11.82 -5.24
CA GLY A 137 8.14 11.77 -6.13
C GLY A 137 8.16 10.51 -6.99
N LYS A 138 9.35 10.03 -7.32
CA LYS A 138 9.55 8.79 -8.10
C LYS A 138 9.62 7.60 -7.13
N VAL A 139 8.71 6.66 -7.27
CA VAL A 139 8.66 5.41 -6.51
C VAL A 139 9.06 4.29 -7.46
N CYS A 140 10.27 3.72 -7.30
CA CYS A 140 10.71 2.63 -8.18
C CYS A 140 9.81 1.41 -8.03
N ASN A 141 9.25 0.96 -9.15
CA ASN A 141 8.40 -0.21 -9.22
C ASN A 141 8.78 -1.06 -10.44
N ASP A 142 9.82 -1.87 -10.28
CA ASP A 142 10.31 -2.78 -11.32
C ASP A 142 9.52 -4.09 -11.35
N SER A 143 8.55 -4.25 -10.45
CA SER A 143 7.76 -5.47 -10.36
C SER A 143 6.72 -5.54 -11.48
N ARG A 144 6.78 -6.61 -12.28
CA ARG A 144 5.72 -6.95 -13.26
C ARG A 144 4.53 -7.66 -12.64
N LYS A 145 4.67 -8.12 -11.40
CA LYS A 145 3.67 -8.83 -10.61
C LYS A 145 3.09 -7.91 -9.55
N ARG A 146 2.18 -8.44 -8.74
CA ARG A 146 1.66 -7.73 -7.57
C ARG A 146 2.80 -7.23 -6.69
N LEU A 147 2.76 -5.96 -6.34
CA LEU A 147 3.60 -5.34 -5.34
C LEU A 147 2.80 -5.23 -4.04
N GLN A 148 3.24 -5.89 -2.99
CA GLN A 148 2.61 -5.80 -1.70
C GLN A 148 3.38 -4.81 -0.84
N PHE A 149 2.76 -3.68 -0.56
CA PHE A 149 3.24 -2.65 0.34
C PHE A 149 2.31 -2.56 1.56
N ALA A 150 2.75 -1.93 2.62
CA ALA A 150 2.02 -1.86 3.88
C ALA A 150 1.82 -0.41 4.32
N VAL A 151 0.72 -0.17 5.04
CA VAL A 151 0.43 1.10 5.71
C VAL A 151 0.47 0.85 7.20
N SER A 152 1.08 1.77 7.97
CA SER A 152 1.08 1.70 9.43
C SER A 152 -0.34 1.87 9.99
N CYS A 153 -0.55 1.35 11.17
CA CYS A 153 -1.81 1.46 11.88
C CYS A 153 -1.55 1.69 13.36
N GLY A 154 -2.35 2.55 13.98
CA GLY A 154 -2.25 2.81 15.42
C GLY A 154 -1.17 3.83 15.81
N CYS A 155 -0.48 4.46 14.86
CA CYS A 155 0.46 5.55 15.09
C CYS A 155 -0.27 6.91 15.00
N SER A 156 0.30 7.95 15.63
CA SER A 156 -0.21 9.32 15.51
C SER A 156 -0.14 9.87 14.09
N SER A 157 0.82 9.37 13.29
CA SER A 157 0.96 9.65 11.87
C SER A 157 0.92 8.35 11.08
N GLU A 158 0.29 8.37 9.90
CA GLU A 158 0.25 7.20 9.03
C GLU A 158 1.46 7.20 8.08
N PHE A 159 2.12 6.05 8.01
CA PHE A 159 3.27 5.81 7.15
C PHE A 159 2.95 4.71 6.15
N VAL A 160 3.56 4.78 4.98
CA VAL A 160 3.51 3.72 3.98
C VAL A 160 4.92 3.19 3.71
N PHE A 161 5.06 1.86 3.76
CA PHE A 161 6.30 1.14 3.52
C PHE A 161 6.23 0.47 2.15
N VAL A 162 7.05 0.95 1.23
CA VAL A 162 7.03 0.54 -0.18
C VAL A 162 8.33 -0.17 -0.54
N PRO A 163 8.26 -1.40 -1.07
CA PRO A 163 9.44 -2.05 -1.64
C PRO A 163 10.08 -1.18 -2.73
N HIS A 164 11.40 -0.96 -2.62
CA HIS A 164 12.16 -0.11 -3.51
C HIS A 164 13.50 -0.77 -3.87
N GLY A 165 13.49 -1.65 -4.87
CA GLY A 165 14.67 -2.48 -5.17
C GLY A 165 15.00 -3.42 -4.02
N SER A 166 16.22 -3.37 -3.49
CA SER A 166 16.66 -4.13 -2.32
C SER A 166 16.38 -3.44 -0.98
N THR A 167 15.73 -2.28 -0.98
CA THR A 167 15.43 -1.48 0.20
C THR A 167 13.92 -1.30 0.34
N ILE A 168 13.49 -0.73 1.47
CA ILE A 168 12.10 -0.33 1.69
C ILE A 168 12.10 1.17 1.90
N ALA A 169 11.32 1.90 1.12
CA ALA A 169 11.12 3.32 1.28
C ALA A 169 9.92 3.58 2.19
N MET A 170 10.10 4.43 3.19
CA MET A 170 9.07 4.88 4.11
C MET A 170 8.64 6.30 3.74
N TYR A 171 7.35 6.50 3.56
CA TYR A 171 6.76 7.82 3.26
C TYR A 171 5.68 8.16 4.27
N ALA A 172 5.53 9.46 4.57
CA ALA A 172 4.34 9.96 5.23
C ALA A 172 3.16 9.95 4.25
N VAL A 173 2.01 9.37 4.65
CA VAL A 173 0.87 9.15 3.74
C VAL A 173 0.31 10.47 3.20
N HIS A 174 0.11 11.47 4.06
CA HIS A 174 -0.58 12.71 3.68
C HIS A 174 0.34 13.80 3.09
N SER A 175 1.60 13.87 3.53
CA SER A 175 2.55 14.85 2.97
C SER A 175 3.26 14.35 1.72
N GLY A 176 3.39 13.03 1.56
CA GLY A 176 4.15 12.41 0.48
C GLY A 176 5.67 12.45 0.70
N GLU A 177 6.12 12.98 1.83
CA GLU A 177 7.54 13.08 2.17
C GLU A 177 8.15 11.71 2.40
N ARG A 178 9.34 11.47 1.83
CA ARG A 178 10.10 10.27 2.11
C ARG A 178 10.91 10.45 3.38
N LEU A 179 10.58 9.68 4.39
CA LEU A 179 11.15 9.80 5.74
C LEU A 179 12.42 8.97 5.90
N ALA A 180 12.42 7.73 5.40
CA ALA A 180 13.53 6.81 5.60
C ALA A 180 13.67 5.81 4.45
N MET A 181 14.83 5.15 4.41
CA MET A 181 15.13 4.02 3.54
C MET A 181 15.71 2.89 4.41
N LEU A 182 14.94 1.82 4.60
CA LEU A 182 15.35 0.66 5.37
C LEU A 182 16.24 -0.23 4.50
N LYS A 183 17.45 -0.50 4.94
CA LYS A 183 18.47 -1.27 4.22
C LYS A 183 18.80 -2.52 5.01
N GLY A 184 18.75 -3.68 4.39
CA GLY A 184 19.03 -4.97 5.02
C GLY A 184 18.96 -6.13 4.03
N HIS A 185 18.14 -6.02 2.98
CA HIS A 185 18.07 -7.05 1.94
C HIS A 185 19.14 -6.87 0.86
N TYR A 186 19.62 -7.99 0.33
CA TYR A 186 20.64 -8.02 -0.75
C TYR A 186 20.03 -8.11 -2.14
N LYS A 187 18.74 -8.48 -2.25
CA LYS A 187 17.99 -8.57 -3.50
C LYS A 187 16.64 -7.88 -3.38
N SER A 188 15.89 -7.85 -4.49
CA SER A 188 14.62 -7.12 -4.57
C SER A 188 13.61 -7.57 -3.52
N VAL A 189 13.08 -6.64 -2.78
CA VAL A 189 11.96 -6.81 -1.85
C VAL A 189 10.67 -6.91 -2.65
N HIS A 190 9.80 -7.86 -2.31
CA HIS A 190 8.55 -8.10 -3.01
C HIS A 190 7.31 -7.80 -2.18
N CYS A 191 7.42 -7.94 -0.89
CA CYS A 191 6.29 -7.74 0.00
C CYS A 191 6.73 -7.09 1.31
N CYS A 192 5.83 -6.26 1.84
CA CYS A 192 5.89 -5.68 3.16
C CYS A 192 4.55 -5.93 3.85
N VAL A 193 4.59 -6.27 5.13
CA VAL A 193 3.40 -6.44 5.99
C VAL A 193 3.68 -5.76 7.31
N PHE A 194 2.76 -4.91 7.74
CA PHE A 194 2.86 -4.22 9.01
C PHE A 194 1.98 -4.91 10.05
N GLN A 195 2.52 -5.15 11.25
CA GLN A 195 1.83 -5.75 12.38
C GLN A 195 1.45 -4.65 13.39
N PRO A 196 0.15 -4.33 13.52
CA PRO A 196 -0.29 -3.19 14.34
C PRO A 196 -0.02 -3.36 15.83
N ASN A 197 -0.12 -4.58 16.36
CA ASN A 197 -0.02 -4.83 17.80
C ASN A 197 1.40 -4.66 18.34
N SER A 198 2.40 -5.15 17.60
CA SER A 198 3.81 -5.02 17.96
C SER A 198 4.50 -3.82 17.30
N GLN A 199 3.80 -3.12 16.39
CA GLN A 199 4.35 -2.02 15.60
C GLN A 199 5.57 -2.44 14.78
N GLU A 200 5.59 -3.68 14.28
CA GLU A 200 6.68 -4.27 13.52
C GLU A 200 6.34 -4.31 12.04
N LEU A 201 7.37 -4.15 11.21
CA LEU A 201 7.26 -4.36 9.77
C LEU A 201 8.01 -5.63 9.38
N TYR A 202 7.35 -6.50 8.64
CA TYR A 202 7.96 -7.68 8.05
C TYR A 202 8.14 -7.50 6.55
N SER A 203 9.30 -7.88 6.03
CA SER A 203 9.59 -7.80 4.60
C SER A 203 10.12 -9.11 4.06
N GLY A 204 9.70 -9.46 2.85
CA GLY A 204 10.16 -10.64 2.13
C GLY A 204 10.82 -10.26 0.80
N SER A 205 11.97 -10.88 0.52
CA SER A 205 12.81 -10.57 -0.62
C SER A 205 13.19 -11.82 -1.44
N ARG A 206 13.73 -11.57 -2.64
CA ARG A 206 14.34 -12.62 -3.49
C ARG A 206 15.64 -13.19 -2.95
N ASP A 207 16.21 -12.63 -1.90
CA ASP A 207 17.38 -13.18 -1.19
C ASP A 207 17.01 -14.39 -0.32
N CYS A 208 15.71 -14.78 -0.31
CA CYS A 208 15.15 -15.87 0.48
C CYS A 208 15.06 -15.58 1.99
N ASN A 209 15.27 -14.32 2.40
CA ASN A 209 15.16 -13.88 3.78
C ASN A 209 13.84 -13.16 4.03
N ILE A 210 13.37 -13.27 5.26
CA ILE A 210 12.32 -12.44 5.84
C ILE A 210 12.97 -11.65 6.97
N LEU A 211 12.90 -10.31 6.87
CA LEU A 211 13.41 -9.42 7.91
C LEU A 211 12.25 -8.83 8.71
N ALA A 212 12.45 -8.77 10.02
CA ALA A 212 11.60 -8.02 10.94
C ALA A 212 12.30 -6.69 11.26
N TRP A 213 11.54 -5.61 11.13
CA TRP A 213 11.98 -4.26 11.41
C TRP A 213 11.22 -3.76 12.61
N VAL A 214 11.95 -3.41 13.66
CA VAL A 214 11.38 -2.93 14.91
C VAL A 214 11.77 -1.48 15.12
N PRO A 215 10.89 -0.63 15.72
CA PRO A 215 11.29 0.71 16.11
C PRO A 215 12.40 0.61 17.17
N ALA A 216 13.42 1.46 17.05
CA ALA A 216 14.43 1.54 18.10
C ALA A 216 13.75 1.92 19.42
N SER A 217 13.95 1.12 20.46
CA SER A 217 13.52 1.47 21.79
C SER A 217 14.36 2.68 22.24
N TYR A 218 13.69 3.79 22.58
CA TYR A 218 14.34 4.91 23.22
C TYR A 218 14.65 4.49 24.66
N GLU A 219 15.85 3.96 24.89
CA GLU A 219 16.39 3.89 26.24
C GLU A 219 16.82 5.32 26.60
N PRO A 220 16.26 5.93 27.66
CA PRO A 220 16.77 7.20 28.15
C PRO A 220 18.23 6.98 28.54
N VAL A 221 19.13 7.68 27.83
CA VAL A 221 20.55 7.67 28.21
C VAL A 221 20.60 8.13 29.66
N PRO A 222 21.21 7.36 30.62
CA PRO A 222 21.41 7.85 31.97
C PRO A 222 22.20 9.14 31.89
N ASP A 223 21.69 10.19 32.53
CA ASP A 223 22.35 11.48 32.61
C ASP A 223 23.72 11.25 33.28
N ASP A 224 24.78 11.10 32.49
CA ASP A 224 26.14 11.23 32.93
C ASP A 224 26.41 12.73 33.14
N ASP A 225 26.11 13.20 34.36
CA ASP A 225 26.59 14.49 34.87
C ASP A 225 28.11 14.40 35.00
N ASP A 226 28.85 14.52 33.92
CA ASP A 226 30.20 15.05 33.85
C ASP A 226 30.85 14.76 32.48
N LYS A 227 30.67 15.68 31.49
CA LYS A 227 31.73 15.99 30.50
C LYS A 227 31.27 17.09 29.54
N THR A 228 32.08 18.11 29.45
CA THR A 228 32.09 19.30 28.63
C THR A 228 31.53 19.16 27.18
N PRO A 229 30.89 20.20 26.61
CA PRO A 229 30.18 20.14 25.35
C PRO A 229 31.12 20.15 24.15
N VAL A 230 31.13 19.05 23.40
CA VAL A 230 31.63 19.08 22.03
C VAL A 230 30.45 19.43 21.12
N LYS A 231 30.53 20.61 20.53
CA LYS A 231 29.58 21.11 19.53
C LYS A 231 29.65 20.23 18.27
N SER A 232 28.64 19.41 18.05
CA SER A 232 28.29 18.94 16.71
C SER A 232 26.82 19.24 16.47
N GLN A 233 26.59 20.24 15.60
CA GLN A 233 25.28 20.57 15.08
C GLN A 233 24.82 19.44 14.17
N LEU A 234 23.96 18.58 14.65
CA LEU A 234 23.11 17.70 13.85
C LEU A 234 21.70 17.87 14.39
N ASN A 235 20.79 18.30 13.52
CA ASN A 235 19.37 18.49 13.81
C ASN A 235 18.78 17.18 14.37
N PRO A 236 18.19 17.16 15.57
CA PRO A 236 17.71 15.95 16.22
C PRO A 236 16.30 15.49 15.73
N ALA A 237 15.87 15.85 14.52
CA ALA A 237 14.50 15.60 14.08
C ALA A 237 14.28 14.26 13.39
N PHE A 238 15.31 13.56 12.91
CA PHE A 238 15.14 12.27 12.22
C PHE A 238 16.37 11.38 12.38
N VAL A 239 16.46 10.75 13.52
CA VAL A 239 17.30 9.55 13.65
C VAL A 239 16.48 8.38 13.12
N ASP A 240 17.08 7.58 12.24
CA ASP A 240 16.49 6.31 11.76
C ASP A 240 16.06 5.47 12.97
N THR A 241 14.76 5.48 13.27
CA THR A 241 14.19 4.73 14.41
C THR A 241 13.94 3.26 14.09
N TRP A 242 14.30 2.83 12.89
CA TRP A 242 14.08 1.47 12.42
C TRP A 242 15.40 0.82 11.98
N SER A 243 15.84 -0.18 12.69
CA SER A 243 17.00 -1.01 12.35
C SER A 243 16.62 -2.48 12.23
N SER A 244 17.35 -3.24 11.43
CA SER A 244 17.21 -4.70 11.43
C SER A 244 17.89 -5.25 12.70
N SER A 245 17.23 -6.16 13.40
CA SER A 245 17.87 -6.91 14.48
C SER A 245 18.73 -8.00 13.86
N ASP A 246 20.00 -7.69 13.57
CA ASP A 246 21.02 -8.71 13.36
C ASP A 246 21.59 -9.05 14.74
N GLU A 247 21.08 -10.13 15.34
CA GLU A 247 21.80 -10.78 16.43
C GLU A 247 22.86 -11.67 15.79
N ASP A 248 24.11 -11.18 15.83
CA ASP A 248 25.28 -12.02 15.66
C ASP A 248 25.42 -12.92 16.90
N GLY A 249 25.24 -14.22 16.68
CA GLY A 249 25.51 -15.30 17.60
C GLY A 249 26.28 -16.41 16.92
#